data_f1ae4b8fe8802ab130c700e587801843
#
_entry.id   f1ae4b8fe8802ab130c700e587801843
#
_cell.length_a   1.000
_cell.length_b   1.000
_cell.length_c   1.000
_cell.angle_alpha   90.00
_cell.angle_beta   90.00
_cell.angle_gamma   90.00
#
_symmetry.space_group_name_H-M   'P 1'
#
loop_
_entity.id
_entity.type
_entity.pdbx_description
1 polymer ?
#
loop_
_entity_poly.entity_id
_entity_poly.type
_entity_poly.pdbx_seq_one_letter_code
_entity_poly.pdbx_strand_id
1 'polypeptide(L)'
;LTDNEGEGPRFARPIRRVSQIDQLTAPDAETDIGYVLEAVRLIRQQLADTVPLIGFAGSPWTLATYMIEGESSRDFRHSKGLLHAEPGRMHQLLEILTEAVVRYLHAQIVAGVQAVMIFDTWGGTLAHADYQEFSLAYLSQIVAALQAELGVDAVPIILFTKGGGQWLSEIADTGCDAVGIDWTQSLFRARQMVADRVALQGNLDPAVLRAPPDTIRREVKRVLADYGPGPGHIFNLGHGITPDINPDHMAVMVDAVREFGQSTL
;
A
#
# COMPACT_ATOMS: atom_id res chain seq x y z
N LEU A 1 -8.65 7.04 18.05
CA LEU A 1 -7.59 6.11 17.76
C LEU A 1 -6.60 6.14 18.91
N THR A 2 -6.23 4.99 19.45
CA THR A 2 -5.14 4.84 20.42
C THR A 2 -4.11 3.92 19.83
N ASP A 3 -2.84 4.28 19.97
CA ASP A 3 -1.70 3.46 19.55
C ASP A 3 -0.95 3.05 20.81
N ASN A 4 -0.89 1.74 21.08
CA ASN A 4 -0.11 1.18 22.16
C ASN A 4 1.12 0.50 21.58
N GLU A 5 2.27 0.73 22.18
CA GLU A 5 3.52 0.16 21.73
C GLU A 5 3.41 -1.38 21.58
N GLY A 6 3.59 -1.89 20.35
CA GLY A 6 3.52 -3.32 20.02
C GLY A 6 2.13 -3.89 19.68
N GLU A 7 1.03 -3.12 19.83
CA GLU A 7 -0.34 -3.64 19.59
C GLU A 7 -0.97 -3.13 18.29
N GLY A 8 -0.39 -2.13 17.64
CA GLY A 8 -0.95 -1.47 16.47
C GLY A 8 -2.14 -0.56 16.79
N PRO A 9 -2.73 0.09 15.77
CA PRO A 9 -3.80 1.06 15.97
C PRO A 9 -5.08 0.40 16.48
N ARG A 10 -5.68 0.99 17.53
CA ARG A 10 -6.96 0.58 18.09
C ARG A 10 -8.00 1.70 18.03
N PHE A 11 -9.21 1.36 17.61
CA PHE A 11 -10.36 2.25 17.66
C PHE A 11 -11.11 2.06 18.98
N ALA A 12 -11.18 3.10 19.79
CA ALA A 12 -11.93 3.07 21.04
C ALA A 12 -13.44 2.84 20.83
N ARG A 13 -13.96 3.23 19.67
CA ARG A 13 -15.37 3.07 19.27
C ARG A 13 -15.45 2.50 17.85
N PRO A 14 -15.25 1.18 17.68
CA PRO A 14 -15.40 0.55 16.39
C PRO A 14 -16.85 0.56 15.91
N ILE A 15 -17.06 0.48 14.60
CA ILE A 15 -18.38 0.38 14.00
C ILE A 15 -18.97 -0.98 14.35
N ARG A 16 -20.12 -0.96 15.06
CA ARG A 16 -20.86 -2.17 15.47
C ARG A 16 -22.32 -2.15 15.03
N ARG A 17 -22.80 -1.02 14.58
CA ARG A 17 -24.16 -0.82 14.08
C ARG A 17 -24.10 -0.06 12.78
N VAL A 18 -24.83 -0.50 11.79
CA VAL A 18 -24.84 0.11 10.44
C VAL A 18 -25.26 1.59 10.47
N SER A 19 -26.10 1.99 11.41
CA SER A 19 -26.48 3.41 11.60
C SER A 19 -25.31 4.33 11.97
N GLN A 20 -24.18 3.81 12.41
CA GLN A 20 -22.99 4.60 12.65
C GLN A 20 -22.32 5.05 11.35
N ILE A 21 -22.51 4.31 10.25
CA ILE A 21 -21.99 4.67 8.93
C ILE A 21 -22.67 5.95 8.43
N ASP A 22 -23.97 6.14 8.72
CA ASP A 22 -24.72 7.34 8.31
C ASP A 22 -24.19 8.65 8.91
N GLN A 23 -23.35 8.55 9.94
CA GLN A 23 -22.75 9.70 10.64
C GLN A 23 -21.34 10.03 10.14
N LEU A 24 -20.80 9.20 9.26
CA LEU A 24 -19.45 9.37 8.71
C LEU A 24 -19.48 10.33 7.52
N THR A 25 -18.44 11.14 7.43
CA THR A 25 -18.15 12.00 6.28
C THR A 25 -16.66 11.93 5.99
N ALA A 26 -16.29 12.15 4.74
CA ALA A 26 -14.88 12.30 4.39
C ALA A 26 -14.32 13.56 5.10
N PRO A 27 -13.14 13.46 5.76
CA PRO A 27 -12.52 14.60 6.42
C PRO A 27 -12.02 15.62 5.39
N ASP A 28 -11.90 16.87 5.82
CA ASP A 28 -11.15 17.88 5.10
C ASP A 28 -9.66 17.73 5.42
N ALA A 29 -8.83 17.58 4.38
CA ALA A 29 -7.41 17.25 4.56
C ALA A 29 -6.62 18.39 5.22
N GLU A 30 -6.94 19.65 4.94
CA GLU A 30 -6.19 20.80 5.50
C GLU A 30 -6.60 21.08 6.94
N THR A 31 -7.89 21.03 7.26
CA THR A 31 -8.39 21.40 8.60
C THR A 31 -8.29 20.24 9.60
N ASP A 32 -8.53 19.01 9.18
CA ASP A 32 -8.61 17.86 10.08
C ASP A 32 -7.25 17.15 10.28
N ILE A 33 -6.41 17.14 9.24
CA ILE A 33 -5.13 16.44 9.22
C ILE A 33 -3.97 17.28 8.67
N GLY A 34 -4.10 18.60 8.67
CA GLY A 34 -3.09 19.55 8.15
C GLY A 34 -1.68 19.36 8.70
N TYR A 35 -1.55 18.89 9.95
CA TYR A 35 -0.26 18.56 10.56
C TYR A 35 0.53 17.51 9.78
N VAL A 36 -0.13 16.58 9.10
CA VAL A 36 0.52 15.59 8.22
C VAL A 36 1.08 16.28 6.99
N LEU A 37 0.32 17.20 6.41
CA LEU A 37 0.73 17.94 5.22
C LEU A 37 1.90 18.87 5.51
N GLU A 38 1.92 19.49 6.69
CA GLU A 38 3.08 20.27 7.17
C GLU A 38 4.32 19.39 7.32
N ALA A 39 4.18 18.19 7.87
CA ALA A 39 5.27 17.23 7.98
C ALA A 39 5.80 16.81 6.59
N VAL A 40 4.91 16.56 5.63
CA VAL A 40 5.28 16.25 4.24
C VAL A 40 6.11 17.40 3.63
N ARG A 41 5.64 18.65 3.75
CA ARG A 41 6.36 19.84 3.23
C ARG A 41 7.75 19.98 3.85
N LEU A 42 7.85 19.80 5.17
CA LEU A 42 9.13 19.86 5.90
C LEU A 42 10.10 18.77 5.46
N ILE A 43 9.62 17.52 5.40
CA ILE A 43 10.46 16.38 4.95
C ILE A 43 10.91 16.58 3.51
N ARG A 44 10.01 17.00 2.63
CA ARG A 44 10.34 17.30 1.24
C ARG A 44 11.44 18.35 1.10
N GLN A 45 11.34 19.41 1.89
CA GLN A 45 12.38 20.46 1.94
C GLN A 45 13.73 19.91 2.46
N GLN A 46 13.70 19.11 3.52
CA GLN A 46 14.94 18.56 4.11
C GLN A 46 15.60 17.51 3.23
N LEU A 47 14.85 16.72 2.47
CA LEU A 47 15.41 15.77 1.52
C LEU A 47 16.14 16.43 0.35
N ALA A 48 15.81 17.69 0.01
CA ALA A 48 16.50 18.49 -1.00
C ALA A 48 16.76 17.71 -2.30
N ASP A 49 15.76 16.94 -2.77
CA ASP A 49 15.80 16.09 -3.97
C ASP A 49 16.86 14.95 -3.96
N THR A 50 17.42 14.62 -2.82
CA THR A 50 18.38 13.50 -2.72
C THR A 50 17.73 12.15 -2.95
N VAL A 51 16.47 11.98 -2.52
CA VAL A 51 15.64 10.81 -2.77
C VAL A 51 14.17 11.26 -2.93
N PRO A 52 13.36 10.54 -3.73
CA PRO A 52 11.95 10.84 -3.84
C PRO A 52 11.20 10.55 -2.54
N LEU A 53 10.22 11.41 -2.23
CA LEU A 53 9.29 11.19 -1.11
C LEU A 53 8.02 10.52 -1.62
N ILE A 54 7.68 9.38 -1.03
CA ILE A 54 6.46 8.63 -1.35
C ILE A 54 5.42 8.92 -0.26
N GLY A 55 4.28 9.52 -0.66
CA GLY A 55 3.09 9.62 0.17
C GLY A 55 2.33 8.30 0.21
N PHE A 56 1.43 8.11 1.18
CA PHE A 56 0.68 6.87 1.25
C PHE A 56 -0.67 7.00 1.96
N ALA A 57 -1.53 6.01 1.70
CA ALA A 57 -2.77 5.79 2.42
C ALA A 57 -3.08 4.29 2.53
N GLY A 58 -3.96 3.91 3.45
CA GLY A 58 -4.62 2.60 3.41
C GLY A 58 -5.69 2.57 2.32
N SER A 59 -5.96 1.38 1.76
CA SER A 59 -7.11 1.18 0.86
C SER A 59 -8.43 1.35 1.61
N PRO A 60 -9.53 1.66 0.92
CA PRO A 60 -10.85 1.74 1.54
C PRO A 60 -11.22 0.45 2.30
N TRP A 61 -10.96 -0.73 1.73
CA TRP A 61 -11.19 -2.01 2.40
C TRP A 61 -10.34 -2.15 3.67
N THR A 62 -9.05 -1.86 3.60
CA THR A 62 -8.15 -1.93 4.78
C THR A 62 -8.59 -0.98 5.88
N LEU A 63 -8.97 0.26 5.54
CA LEU A 63 -9.49 1.24 6.51
C LEU A 63 -10.83 0.79 7.12
N ALA A 64 -11.76 0.29 6.29
CA ALA A 64 -13.04 -0.24 6.74
C ALA A 64 -12.86 -1.40 7.73
N THR A 65 -11.92 -2.32 7.46
CA THR A 65 -11.65 -3.43 8.38
C THR A 65 -11.18 -2.93 9.74
N TYR A 66 -10.25 -1.98 9.82
CA TYR A 66 -9.83 -1.39 11.10
C TYR A 66 -10.98 -0.66 11.82
N MET A 67 -11.80 0.09 11.10
CA MET A 67 -12.95 0.79 11.68
C MET A 67 -14.01 -0.17 12.21
N ILE A 68 -14.22 -1.30 11.56
CA ILE A 68 -15.23 -2.30 11.93
C ILE A 68 -14.68 -3.26 12.98
N GLU A 69 -13.49 -3.85 12.79
CA GLU A 69 -12.91 -4.78 13.77
C GLU A 69 -12.47 -4.06 15.05
N GLY A 70 -12.01 -2.82 14.92
CA GLY A 70 -11.51 -2.02 16.03
C GLY A 70 -10.01 -2.19 16.28
N GLU A 71 -9.43 -3.27 15.82
CA GLU A 71 -8.04 -3.66 15.92
C GLU A 71 -7.66 -4.61 14.78
N SER A 72 -6.43 -5.11 14.75
CA SER A 72 -6.07 -6.17 13.81
C SER A 72 -6.87 -7.45 14.11
N SER A 73 -7.34 -8.14 13.08
CA SER A 73 -8.15 -9.34 13.19
C SER A 73 -7.55 -10.50 12.39
N ARG A 74 -7.76 -11.74 12.82
CA ARG A 74 -7.31 -12.92 12.08
C ARG A 74 -8.34 -13.37 11.04
N ASP A 75 -9.61 -13.29 11.37
CA ASP A 75 -10.74 -13.84 10.60
C ASP A 75 -11.67 -12.76 10.03
N PHE A 76 -11.51 -11.49 10.43
CA PHE A 76 -12.32 -10.36 9.96
C PHE A 76 -13.83 -10.60 10.07
N ARG A 77 -14.26 -11.24 11.16
CA ARG A 77 -15.63 -11.74 11.32
C ARG A 77 -16.71 -10.66 11.23
N HIS A 78 -16.43 -9.45 11.73
CA HIS A 78 -17.39 -8.35 11.70
C HIS A 78 -17.43 -7.73 10.31
N SER A 79 -16.28 -7.50 9.70
CA SER A 79 -16.16 -6.90 8.37
C SER A 79 -16.75 -7.81 7.30
N LYS A 80 -16.39 -9.11 7.30
CA LYS A 80 -16.96 -10.09 6.39
C LYS A 80 -18.45 -10.37 6.68
N GLY A 81 -18.82 -10.35 7.96
CA GLY A 81 -20.22 -10.47 8.35
C GLY A 81 -21.07 -9.34 7.77
N LEU A 82 -20.61 -8.09 7.87
CA LEU A 82 -21.29 -6.93 7.29
C LEU A 82 -21.34 -7.01 5.76
N LEU A 83 -20.22 -7.35 5.12
CA LEU A 83 -20.11 -7.49 3.67
C LEU A 83 -21.16 -8.44 3.11
N HIS A 84 -21.36 -9.60 3.75
CA HIS A 84 -22.33 -10.61 3.27
C HIS A 84 -23.76 -10.34 3.73
N ALA A 85 -23.97 -9.78 4.92
CA ALA A 85 -25.31 -9.53 5.44
C ALA A 85 -25.95 -8.25 4.88
N GLU A 86 -25.18 -7.20 4.71
CA GLU A 86 -25.64 -5.88 4.30
C GLU A 86 -24.66 -5.22 3.31
N PRO A 87 -24.45 -5.80 2.10
CA PRO A 87 -23.47 -5.32 1.13
C PRO A 87 -23.63 -3.84 0.77
N GLY A 88 -24.86 -3.34 0.67
CA GLY A 88 -25.12 -1.93 0.41
C GLY A 88 -24.58 -0.99 1.50
N ARG A 89 -24.53 -1.43 2.76
CA ARG A 89 -23.92 -0.66 3.84
C ARG A 89 -22.41 -0.71 3.80
N MET A 90 -21.83 -1.84 3.38
CA MET A 90 -20.39 -1.92 3.14
C MET A 90 -20.01 -0.98 1.99
N HIS A 91 -20.73 -0.97 0.88
CA HIS A 91 -20.50 -0.03 -0.22
C HIS A 91 -20.56 1.43 0.24
N GLN A 92 -21.57 1.81 1.01
CA GLN A 92 -21.67 3.16 1.57
C GLN A 92 -20.41 3.56 2.37
N LEU A 93 -19.91 2.67 3.22
CA LEU A 93 -18.68 2.91 3.99
C LEU A 93 -17.46 3.05 3.07
N LEU A 94 -17.33 2.15 2.09
CA LEU A 94 -16.21 2.15 1.15
C LEU A 94 -16.22 3.40 0.25
N GLU A 95 -17.38 3.90 -0.15
CA GLU A 95 -17.51 5.16 -0.90
C GLU A 95 -17.01 6.36 -0.10
N ILE A 96 -17.42 6.49 1.18
CA ILE A 96 -16.95 7.54 2.08
C ILE A 96 -15.42 7.47 2.25
N LEU A 97 -14.88 6.27 2.42
CA LEU A 97 -13.45 6.06 2.58
C LEU A 97 -12.68 6.32 1.29
N THR A 98 -13.25 5.99 0.14
CA THR A 98 -12.67 6.31 -1.17
C THR A 98 -12.52 7.81 -1.35
N GLU A 99 -13.57 8.58 -1.08
CA GLU A 99 -13.52 10.03 -1.10
C GLU A 99 -12.46 10.59 -0.14
N ALA A 100 -12.41 10.06 1.09
CA ALA A 100 -11.41 10.45 2.08
C ALA A 100 -9.97 10.17 1.61
N VAL A 101 -9.71 9.00 1.02
CA VAL A 101 -8.39 8.62 0.50
C VAL A 101 -7.98 9.47 -0.70
N VAL A 102 -8.91 9.75 -1.63
CA VAL A 102 -8.64 10.63 -2.78
C VAL A 102 -8.24 12.02 -2.29
N ARG A 103 -9.04 12.65 -1.42
CA ARG A 103 -8.72 13.97 -0.86
C ARG A 103 -7.39 13.99 -0.12
N TYR A 104 -7.13 12.96 0.68
CA TYR A 104 -5.89 12.86 1.46
C TYR A 104 -4.65 12.69 0.57
N LEU A 105 -4.69 11.80 -0.43
CA LEU A 105 -3.58 11.61 -1.36
C LEU A 105 -3.37 12.83 -2.25
N HIS A 106 -4.43 13.46 -2.74
CA HIS A 106 -4.36 14.71 -3.48
C HIS A 106 -3.64 15.79 -2.66
N ALA A 107 -4.02 15.98 -1.39
CA ALA A 107 -3.39 16.96 -0.51
C ALA A 107 -1.90 16.63 -0.25
N GLN A 108 -1.52 15.36 -0.12
CA GLN A 108 -0.11 14.96 -0.01
C GLN A 108 0.68 15.29 -1.30
N ILE A 109 0.08 15.10 -2.47
CA ILE A 109 0.70 15.45 -3.76
C ILE A 109 0.91 16.95 -3.85
N VAL A 110 -0.09 17.75 -3.53
CA VAL A 110 0.02 19.22 -3.46
C VAL A 110 1.08 19.66 -2.43
N ALA A 111 1.23 18.91 -1.32
CA ALA A 111 2.26 19.17 -0.31
C ALA A 111 3.67 18.76 -0.76
N GLY A 112 3.83 18.06 -1.90
CA GLY A 112 5.10 17.83 -2.57
C GLY A 112 5.63 16.40 -2.56
N VAL A 113 4.80 15.38 -2.27
CA VAL A 113 5.21 14.00 -2.52
C VAL A 113 5.36 13.72 -4.01
N GLN A 114 6.27 12.83 -4.37
CA GLN A 114 6.68 12.57 -5.76
C GLN A 114 6.16 11.23 -6.31
N ALA A 115 5.53 10.45 -5.46
CA ALA A 115 4.74 9.27 -5.77
C ALA A 115 3.76 9.03 -4.63
N VAL A 116 2.71 8.26 -4.86
CA VAL A 116 1.80 7.81 -3.79
C VAL A 116 1.63 6.29 -3.83
N MET A 117 1.46 5.69 -2.64
CA MET A 117 1.26 4.27 -2.50
C MET A 117 -0.01 3.97 -1.69
N ILE A 118 -0.85 3.08 -2.20
CA ILE A 118 -2.07 2.65 -1.52
C ILE A 118 -1.87 1.23 -1.00
N PHE A 119 -1.96 1.07 0.33
CA PHE A 119 -1.77 -0.21 0.99
C PHE A 119 -3.10 -0.92 1.22
N ASP A 120 -3.36 -1.96 0.42
CA ASP A 120 -4.46 -2.89 0.62
C ASP A 120 -4.00 -4.12 1.41
N THR A 121 -3.61 -3.88 2.67
CA THR A 121 -3.01 -4.89 3.55
C THR A 121 -3.92 -6.10 3.76
N TRP A 122 -5.23 -5.91 3.71
CA TRP A 122 -6.21 -6.95 4.00
C TRP A 122 -7.01 -7.42 2.78
N GLY A 123 -6.73 -6.92 1.57
CA GLY A 123 -7.40 -7.35 0.34
C GLY A 123 -7.28 -8.85 0.08
N GLY A 124 -6.09 -9.42 0.31
CA GLY A 124 -5.85 -10.86 0.13
C GLY A 124 -6.62 -11.78 1.09
N THR A 125 -7.36 -11.23 2.06
CA THR A 125 -8.26 -12.00 2.93
C THR A 125 -9.64 -12.25 2.32
N LEU A 126 -9.98 -11.54 1.24
CA LEU A 126 -11.25 -11.63 0.54
C LEU A 126 -11.29 -12.84 -0.41
N ALA A 127 -12.48 -13.37 -0.63
CA ALA A 127 -12.71 -14.29 -1.72
C ALA A 127 -12.56 -13.54 -3.06
N HIS A 128 -12.32 -14.27 -4.16
CA HIS A 128 -12.05 -13.65 -5.46
C HIS A 128 -13.12 -12.62 -5.88
N ALA A 129 -14.39 -12.99 -5.83
CA ALA A 129 -15.48 -12.08 -6.19
C ALA A 129 -15.59 -10.88 -5.24
N ASP A 130 -15.44 -11.12 -3.94
CA ASP A 130 -15.48 -10.06 -2.93
C ASP A 130 -14.30 -9.08 -3.08
N TYR A 131 -13.11 -9.58 -3.48
CA TYR A 131 -11.99 -8.71 -3.77
C TYR A 131 -12.26 -7.76 -4.94
N GLN A 132 -12.82 -8.30 -6.03
CA GLN A 132 -13.19 -7.49 -7.19
C GLN A 132 -14.20 -6.40 -6.82
N GLU A 133 -15.22 -6.73 -6.04
CA GLU A 133 -16.35 -5.86 -5.71
C GLU A 133 -16.00 -4.87 -4.59
N PHE A 134 -15.37 -5.33 -3.49
CA PHE A 134 -15.21 -4.54 -2.27
C PHE A 134 -13.80 -3.98 -2.03
N SER A 135 -12.82 -4.34 -2.87
CA SER A 135 -11.49 -3.75 -2.80
C SER A 135 -11.05 -3.17 -4.14
N LEU A 136 -10.88 -3.98 -5.18
CA LEU A 136 -10.29 -3.56 -6.46
C LEU A 136 -11.10 -2.45 -7.14
N ALA A 137 -12.44 -2.54 -7.12
CA ALA A 137 -13.32 -1.52 -7.70
C ALA A 137 -13.06 -0.13 -7.09
N TYR A 138 -12.82 -0.06 -5.79
CA TYR A 138 -12.55 1.19 -5.08
C TYR A 138 -11.11 1.68 -5.29
N LEU A 139 -10.14 0.77 -5.40
CA LEU A 139 -8.78 1.12 -5.81
C LEU A 139 -8.76 1.75 -7.21
N SER A 140 -9.52 1.16 -8.16
CA SER A 140 -9.66 1.70 -9.51
C SER A 140 -10.29 3.10 -9.51
N GLN A 141 -11.29 3.35 -8.66
CA GLN A 141 -11.90 4.67 -8.51
C GLN A 141 -10.91 5.71 -8.00
N ILE A 142 -10.07 5.35 -7.00
CA ILE A 142 -9.05 6.26 -6.48
C ILE A 142 -8.03 6.61 -7.56
N VAL A 143 -7.52 5.61 -8.31
CA VAL A 143 -6.56 5.84 -9.40
C VAL A 143 -7.16 6.79 -10.44
N ALA A 144 -8.37 6.51 -10.90
CA ALA A 144 -9.06 7.32 -11.90
C ALA A 144 -9.32 8.76 -11.41
N ALA A 145 -9.74 8.92 -10.15
CA ALA A 145 -10.00 10.24 -9.56
C ALA A 145 -8.72 11.07 -9.46
N LEU A 146 -7.63 10.51 -8.94
CA LEU A 146 -6.35 11.21 -8.82
C LEU A 146 -5.80 11.63 -10.18
N GLN A 147 -5.87 10.75 -11.19
CA GLN A 147 -5.44 11.08 -12.55
C GLN A 147 -6.29 12.19 -13.19
N ALA A 148 -7.60 12.16 -12.97
CA ALA A 148 -8.52 13.16 -13.50
C ALA A 148 -8.34 14.54 -12.83
N GLU A 149 -8.13 14.58 -11.51
CA GLU A 149 -7.98 15.83 -10.74
C GLU A 149 -6.62 16.50 -10.96
N LEU A 150 -5.56 15.72 -11.11
CA LEU A 150 -4.19 16.24 -11.19
C LEU A 150 -3.71 16.45 -12.63
N GLY A 151 -4.23 15.71 -13.58
CA GLY A 151 -3.86 15.85 -15.00
C GLY A 151 -2.34 15.80 -15.21
N VAL A 152 -1.75 16.91 -15.66
CA VAL A 152 -0.29 17.01 -15.91
C VAL A 152 0.58 17.01 -14.65
N ASP A 153 -0.01 17.29 -13.49
CA ASP A 153 0.66 17.28 -12.18
C ASP A 153 0.55 15.92 -11.47
N ALA A 154 0.00 14.91 -12.15
CA ALA A 154 -0.12 13.56 -11.62
C ALA A 154 1.25 12.95 -11.33
N VAL A 155 1.36 12.32 -10.16
CA VAL A 155 2.55 11.58 -9.75
C VAL A 155 2.28 10.07 -9.89
N PRO A 156 3.33 9.22 -10.00
CA PRO A 156 3.15 7.78 -10.05
C PRO A 156 2.35 7.23 -8.88
N ILE A 157 1.41 6.33 -9.19
CA ILE A 157 0.53 5.66 -8.22
C ILE A 157 0.95 4.19 -8.11
N ILE A 158 1.27 3.76 -6.89
CA ILE A 158 1.65 2.39 -6.57
C ILE A 158 0.49 1.73 -5.81
N LEU A 159 0.00 0.60 -6.29
CA LEU A 159 -0.98 -0.21 -5.57
C LEU A 159 -0.31 -1.45 -4.96
N PHE A 160 -0.60 -1.74 -3.71
CA PHE A 160 -0.12 -2.94 -3.03
C PHE A 160 -1.26 -3.69 -2.36
N THR A 161 -1.50 -4.93 -2.77
CA THR A 161 -2.41 -5.86 -2.08
C THR A 161 -1.61 -7.03 -1.53
N LYS A 162 -1.55 -7.18 -0.21
CA LYS A 162 -0.92 -8.33 0.42
C LYS A 162 -1.72 -9.60 0.11
N GLY A 163 -1.05 -10.63 -0.40
CA GLY A 163 -1.70 -11.84 -0.89
C GLY A 163 -2.43 -11.66 -2.22
N GLY A 164 -2.20 -10.53 -2.91
CA GLY A 164 -2.84 -10.15 -4.17
C GLY A 164 -2.24 -10.79 -5.43
N GLY A 165 -1.29 -11.70 -5.28
CA GLY A 165 -0.54 -12.26 -6.41
C GLY A 165 -1.40 -12.91 -7.51
N GLN A 166 -2.58 -13.39 -7.16
CA GLN A 166 -3.54 -13.95 -8.12
C GLN A 166 -4.28 -12.89 -8.97
N TRP A 167 -4.24 -11.62 -8.56
CA TRP A 167 -4.98 -10.51 -9.20
C TRP A 167 -4.06 -9.46 -9.82
N LEU A 168 -2.78 -9.80 -10.05
CA LEU A 168 -1.79 -8.84 -10.57
C LEU A 168 -2.19 -8.23 -11.91
N SER A 169 -2.82 -9.02 -12.78
CA SER A 169 -3.32 -8.53 -14.07
C SER A 169 -4.42 -7.49 -13.88
N GLU A 170 -5.40 -7.80 -13.05
CA GLU A 170 -6.55 -6.92 -12.76
C GLU A 170 -6.10 -5.65 -12.00
N ILE A 171 -5.12 -5.76 -11.09
CA ILE A 171 -4.54 -4.60 -10.43
C ILE A 171 -3.82 -3.70 -11.44
N ALA A 172 -3.05 -4.28 -12.38
CA ALA A 172 -2.40 -3.52 -13.43
C ALA A 172 -3.40 -2.82 -14.37
N ASP A 173 -4.58 -3.42 -14.60
CA ASP A 173 -5.64 -2.85 -15.43
C ASP A 173 -6.35 -1.65 -14.78
N THR A 174 -6.12 -1.34 -13.51
CA THR A 174 -6.65 -0.14 -12.86
C THR A 174 -6.07 1.16 -13.41
N GLY A 175 -4.97 1.10 -14.16
CA GLY A 175 -4.23 2.27 -14.65
C GLY A 175 -3.20 2.81 -13.67
N CYS A 176 -2.84 2.07 -12.60
CA CYS A 176 -1.72 2.43 -11.74
C CYS A 176 -0.39 2.31 -12.47
N ASP A 177 0.66 2.97 -11.98
CA ASP A 177 1.99 2.99 -12.59
C ASP A 177 2.88 1.86 -12.08
N ALA A 178 2.64 1.38 -10.86
CA ALA A 178 3.37 0.26 -10.27
C ALA A 178 2.50 -0.61 -9.38
N VAL A 179 2.84 -1.90 -9.31
CA VAL A 179 2.22 -2.86 -8.40
C VAL A 179 3.24 -3.37 -7.39
N GLY A 180 2.94 -3.18 -6.11
CA GLY A 180 3.69 -3.75 -5.00
C GLY A 180 3.36 -5.24 -4.84
N ILE A 181 4.39 -6.05 -4.65
CA ILE A 181 4.30 -7.51 -4.60
C ILE A 181 4.89 -8.00 -3.28
N ASP A 182 4.18 -8.87 -2.59
CA ASP A 182 4.72 -9.53 -1.41
C ASP A 182 5.63 -10.72 -1.77
N TRP A 183 6.34 -11.25 -0.77
CA TRP A 183 7.34 -12.31 -0.94
C TRP A 183 6.78 -13.69 -1.34
N THR A 184 5.47 -13.85 -1.40
CA THR A 184 4.84 -15.14 -1.76
C THR A 184 4.80 -15.36 -3.26
N GLN A 185 5.09 -14.31 -4.07
CA GLN A 185 5.10 -14.35 -5.52
C GLN A 185 6.54 -14.37 -6.08
N SER A 186 6.74 -15.05 -7.21
CA SER A 186 7.92 -14.90 -8.03
C SER A 186 7.80 -13.62 -8.87
N LEU A 187 8.82 -12.76 -8.84
CA LEU A 187 8.86 -11.55 -9.68
C LEU A 187 8.92 -11.89 -11.17
N PHE A 188 9.59 -12.98 -11.54
CA PHE A 188 9.60 -13.47 -12.92
C PHE A 188 8.18 -13.77 -13.42
N ARG A 189 7.37 -14.49 -12.63
CA ARG A 189 5.98 -14.79 -12.99
C ARG A 189 5.10 -13.54 -12.97
N ALA A 190 5.28 -12.69 -11.96
CA ALA A 190 4.56 -11.43 -11.87
C ALA A 190 4.80 -10.56 -13.11
N ARG A 191 6.06 -10.43 -13.53
CA ARG A 191 6.44 -9.69 -14.75
C ARG A 191 5.76 -10.24 -16.00
N GLN A 192 5.66 -11.58 -16.13
CA GLN A 192 4.90 -12.18 -17.24
C GLN A 192 3.41 -11.86 -17.20
N MET A 193 2.80 -11.80 -16.01
CA MET A 193 1.37 -11.49 -15.85
C MET A 193 1.04 -10.03 -16.18
N VAL A 194 1.90 -9.10 -15.78
CA VAL A 194 1.64 -7.66 -16.00
C VAL A 194 2.26 -7.17 -17.32
N ALA A 195 3.18 -7.91 -17.90
CA ALA A 195 3.98 -7.50 -19.06
C ALA A 195 4.64 -6.13 -18.81
N ASP A 196 4.58 -5.22 -19.79
CA ASP A 196 5.15 -3.86 -19.68
C ASP A 196 4.10 -2.80 -19.29
N ARG A 197 2.95 -3.22 -18.73
CA ARG A 197 1.87 -2.29 -18.35
C ARG A 197 2.21 -1.46 -17.12
N VAL A 198 2.93 -2.02 -16.17
CA VAL A 198 3.27 -1.41 -14.87
C VAL A 198 4.66 -1.82 -14.41
N ALA A 199 5.29 -1.00 -13.58
CA ALA A 199 6.47 -1.41 -12.82
C ALA A 199 6.08 -2.37 -11.66
N LEU A 200 7.05 -3.18 -11.20
CA LEU A 200 6.86 -4.07 -10.06
C LEU A 200 7.73 -3.60 -8.89
N GLN A 201 7.11 -3.44 -7.71
CA GLN A 201 7.81 -3.07 -6.48
C GLN A 201 7.83 -4.25 -5.51
N GLY A 202 8.99 -4.62 -5.05
CA GLY A 202 9.18 -5.71 -4.06
C GLY A 202 10.42 -6.52 -4.36
N ASN A 203 10.55 -7.74 -3.82
CA ASN A 203 9.62 -8.39 -2.88
C ASN A 203 10.39 -9.24 -1.86
N LEU A 204 11.49 -8.69 -1.33
CA LEU A 204 12.27 -9.42 -0.33
C LEU A 204 11.41 -9.72 0.90
N ASP A 205 11.43 -10.98 1.39
CA ASP A 205 10.80 -11.33 2.66
C ASP A 205 11.45 -10.53 3.80
N PRO A 206 10.67 -9.72 4.55
CA PRO A 206 11.21 -8.96 5.68
C PRO A 206 11.93 -9.83 6.73
N ALA A 207 11.57 -11.10 6.86
CA ALA A 207 12.21 -12.04 7.78
C ALA A 207 13.69 -12.28 7.44
N VAL A 208 14.11 -12.07 6.19
CA VAL A 208 15.51 -12.18 5.76
C VAL A 208 16.40 -11.19 6.51
N LEU A 209 15.86 -10.03 6.90
CA LEU A 209 16.63 -9.04 7.66
C LEU A 209 16.99 -9.48 9.10
N ARG A 210 16.48 -10.60 9.57
CA ARG A 210 16.93 -11.22 10.82
C ARG A 210 18.17 -12.11 10.66
N ALA A 211 18.54 -12.39 9.41
CA ALA A 211 19.66 -13.27 9.09
C ALA A 211 21.01 -12.50 9.09
N PRO A 212 22.16 -13.22 9.13
CA PRO A 212 23.46 -12.58 8.96
C PRO A 212 23.63 -11.83 7.64
N PRO A 213 24.52 -10.81 7.57
CA PRO A 213 24.75 -9.98 6.39
C PRO A 213 24.96 -10.75 5.08
N ASP A 214 25.74 -11.83 5.09
CA ASP A 214 25.99 -12.64 3.88
C ASP A 214 24.70 -13.29 3.34
N THR A 215 23.81 -13.68 4.23
CA THR A 215 22.50 -14.23 3.85
C THR A 215 21.62 -13.14 3.24
N ILE A 216 21.58 -11.95 3.85
CA ILE A 216 20.83 -10.81 3.31
C ILE A 216 21.31 -10.49 1.89
N ARG A 217 22.62 -10.39 1.67
CA ARG A 217 23.20 -10.13 0.34
C ARG A 217 22.84 -11.19 -0.67
N ARG A 218 22.91 -12.47 -0.28
CA ARG A 218 22.53 -13.59 -1.16
C ARG A 218 21.05 -13.52 -1.55
N GLU A 219 20.15 -13.23 -0.62
CA GLU A 219 18.71 -13.15 -0.91
C GLU A 219 18.37 -11.90 -1.74
N VAL A 220 19.02 -10.77 -1.52
CA VAL A 220 18.92 -9.59 -2.41
C VAL A 220 19.29 -9.97 -3.85
N LYS A 221 20.43 -10.63 -4.03
CA LYS A 221 20.87 -11.09 -5.36
C LYS A 221 19.86 -12.03 -5.99
N ARG A 222 19.22 -12.90 -5.19
CA ARG A 222 18.20 -13.83 -5.67
C ARG A 222 16.94 -13.09 -6.14
N VAL A 223 16.47 -12.09 -5.41
CA VAL A 223 15.31 -11.29 -5.80
C VAL A 223 15.59 -10.53 -7.11
N LEU A 224 16.76 -9.89 -7.23
CA LEU A 224 17.16 -9.22 -8.47
C LEU A 224 17.24 -10.17 -9.66
N ALA A 225 17.79 -11.36 -9.45
CA ALA A 225 17.87 -12.41 -10.48
C ALA A 225 16.50 -12.97 -10.88
N ASP A 226 15.56 -13.09 -9.92
CA ASP A 226 14.18 -13.54 -10.20
C ASP A 226 13.41 -12.52 -11.05
N TYR A 227 13.63 -11.21 -10.84
CA TYR A 227 13.08 -10.19 -11.74
C TYR A 227 13.70 -10.26 -13.13
N GLY A 228 15.00 -10.49 -13.22
CA GLY A 228 15.78 -10.53 -14.46
C GLY A 228 16.21 -9.14 -14.95
N PRO A 229 16.84 -9.07 -16.14
CA PRO A 229 17.36 -7.84 -16.70
C PRO A 229 16.26 -6.91 -17.22
N GLY A 230 16.55 -5.61 -17.29
CA GLY A 230 15.70 -4.57 -17.85
C GLY A 230 15.03 -3.67 -16.78
N PRO A 231 14.37 -2.60 -17.24
CA PRO A 231 13.72 -1.62 -16.37
C PRO A 231 12.42 -2.13 -15.75
N GLY A 232 11.87 -1.33 -14.80
CA GLY A 232 10.56 -1.56 -14.22
C GLY A 232 10.58 -2.30 -12.87
N HIS A 233 11.75 -2.51 -12.25
CA HIS A 233 11.86 -3.05 -10.91
C HIS A 233 12.18 -1.95 -9.88
N ILE A 234 11.33 -1.82 -8.88
CA ILE A 234 11.56 -1.01 -7.70
C ILE A 234 11.84 -1.98 -6.54
N PHE A 235 13.13 -2.20 -6.21
CA PHE A 235 13.46 -3.12 -5.13
C PHE A 235 12.89 -2.64 -3.80
N ASN A 236 12.18 -3.50 -3.10
CA ASN A 236 11.62 -3.23 -1.79
C ASN A 236 11.46 -4.55 -1.00
N LEU A 237 11.17 -4.43 0.29
CA LEU A 237 10.60 -5.52 1.06
C LEU A 237 9.20 -5.84 0.57
N GLY A 238 8.79 -7.08 0.68
CA GLY A 238 7.43 -7.52 0.33
C GLY A 238 6.37 -7.10 1.36
N HIS A 239 6.76 -6.46 2.47
CA HIS A 239 5.91 -5.86 3.50
C HIS A 239 6.75 -4.96 4.43
N GLY A 240 6.10 -4.29 5.38
CA GLY A 240 6.77 -3.48 6.39
C GLY A 240 7.77 -4.27 7.25
N ILE A 241 8.81 -3.57 7.68
CA ILE A 241 9.81 -4.07 8.64
C ILE A 241 9.19 -4.16 10.04
N THR A 242 9.64 -5.13 10.84
CA THR A 242 9.21 -5.26 12.24
C THR A 242 10.23 -4.60 13.19
N PRO A 243 9.79 -4.14 14.39
CA PRO A 243 10.64 -3.37 15.32
C PRO A 243 11.87 -4.13 15.87
N ASP A 244 11.85 -5.47 15.80
CA ASP A 244 12.94 -6.34 16.26
C ASP A 244 14.13 -6.45 15.30
N ILE A 245 14.02 -5.88 14.10
CA ILE A 245 15.07 -5.96 13.08
C ILE A 245 16.17 -4.93 13.37
N ASN A 246 17.42 -5.39 13.32
CA ASN A 246 18.58 -4.50 13.45
C ASN A 246 18.63 -3.51 12.27
N PRO A 247 18.65 -2.18 12.52
CA PRO A 247 18.74 -1.17 11.47
C PRO A 247 19.96 -1.33 10.54
N ASP A 248 21.08 -1.83 11.03
CA ASP A 248 22.30 -2.06 10.22
C ASP A 248 22.05 -3.08 9.10
N HIS A 249 21.13 -4.03 9.29
CA HIS A 249 20.76 -4.98 8.26
C HIS A 249 20.00 -4.33 7.09
N MET A 250 19.31 -3.23 7.33
CA MET A 250 18.74 -2.42 6.25
C MET A 250 19.83 -1.77 5.39
N ALA A 251 20.91 -1.27 6.01
CA ALA A 251 22.05 -0.74 5.29
C ALA A 251 22.71 -1.83 4.42
N VAL A 252 22.91 -3.02 4.97
CA VAL A 252 23.44 -4.19 4.21
C VAL A 252 22.57 -4.50 3.00
N MET A 253 21.24 -4.48 3.16
CA MET A 253 20.31 -4.71 2.05
C MET A 253 20.45 -3.62 0.97
N VAL A 254 20.45 -2.34 1.36
CA VAL A 254 20.56 -1.21 0.42
C VAL A 254 21.88 -1.26 -0.35
N ASP A 255 22.99 -1.54 0.34
CA ASP A 255 24.30 -1.66 -0.29
C ASP A 255 24.37 -2.84 -1.26
N ALA A 256 23.77 -3.98 -0.91
CA ALA A 256 23.66 -5.14 -1.79
C ALA A 256 22.84 -4.83 -3.05
N VAL A 257 21.72 -4.09 -2.91
CA VAL A 257 20.91 -3.66 -4.07
C VAL A 257 21.71 -2.75 -5.00
N ARG A 258 22.47 -1.79 -4.45
CA ARG A 258 23.31 -0.88 -5.24
C ARG A 258 24.42 -1.63 -5.99
N GLU A 259 25.07 -2.59 -5.32
CA GLU A 259 26.14 -3.38 -5.92
C GLU A 259 25.65 -4.30 -7.02
N PHE A 260 24.61 -5.10 -6.76
CA PHE A 260 24.13 -6.11 -7.70
C PHE A 260 23.18 -5.55 -8.77
N GLY A 261 22.45 -4.46 -8.46
CA GLY A 261 21.53 -3.82 -9.40
C GLY A 261 22.25 -3.18 -10.59
N GLN A 262 23.45 -2.65 -10.38
CA GLN A 262 24.26 -2.09 -11.48
C GLN A 262 24.73 -3.14 -12.50
N SER A 263 24.78 -4.40 -12.10
CA SER A 263 25.20 -5.51 -12.96
C SER A 263 24.05 -6.08 -13.82
N THR A 264 22.82 -5.60 -13.61
CA THR A 264 21.59 -6.10 -14.27
C THR A 264 21.01 -5.10 -15.28
N LEU A 265 21.57 -3.90 -15.37
CA LEU A 265 21.27 -2.88 -16.39
C LEU A 265 22.09 -3.13 -17.64
#